data_52d07453fdee7c25b9830028c74a9b9d
#
_entry.id   52d07453fdee7c25b9830028c74a9b9d
#
_cell.length_a   1.000
_cell.length_b   1.000
_cell.length_c   1.000
_cell.angle_alpha   90.00
_cell.angle_beta   90.00
_cell.angle_gamma   90.00
#
_symmetry.space_group_name_H-M   'P 1'
#
loop_
_entity.id
_entity.type
_entity.pdbx_description
1 polymer ?
#
loop_
_entity_poly.entity_id
_entity_poly.type
_entity_poly.pdbx_seq_one_letter_code
_entity_poly.pdbx_strand_id
1 'polypeptide(L)'
;MLAVEGLNAWYGQAQALFDVHLAVGEGELVVIQGLNGAGKSTLLQSLIGIGPRAQGRIAWQGQPIEGWPAHRRARAGLGFVAEDRRLFTALSVKENLWIAANGLSNAGAHASQQETPAQRCDRILSLFPQLKAMLQRPAAQMSGGEQQMLALARTLMTGPRLLLLDEPCEGIAPVLVAAMRDALLQLGREGVAMLVAEQNNILSHHAQRVLVLSSGRVDTSGIGPA
;
A
#
# COMPACT_ATOMS: atom_id res chain seq x y z
N MET A 1 13.84 -0.51 7.28
CA MET A 1 13.11 -1.53 6.50
C MET A 1 13.09 -1.22 5.01
N LEU A 2 12.48 -0.12 4.56
CA LEU A 2 12.65 0.45 3.21
C LEU A 2 13.56 1.66 3.30
N ALA A 3 14.53 1.80 2.38
CA ALA A 3 15.35 2.99 2.20
C ALA A 3 15.39 3.36 0.72
N VAL A 4 15.23 4.65 0.43
CA VAL A 4 15.23 5.23 -0.92
C VAL A 4 16.18 6.41 -0.95
N GLU A 5 17.12 6.39 -1.89
CA GLU A 5 18.15 7.41 -2.03
C GLU A 5 18.23 7.85 -3.49
N GLY A 6 18.08 9.15 -3.73
CA GLY A 6 18.24 9.76 -5.04
C GLY A 6 17.28 9.23 -6.10
N LEU A 7 16.03 8.91 -5.73
CA LEU A 7 15.07 8.34 -6.67
C LEU A 7 14.58 9.39 -7.67
N ASN A 8 14.76 9.10 -8.94
CA ASN A 8 14.28 9.86 -10.08
C ASN A 8 13.37 8.95 -10.91
N ALA A 9 12.28 9.50 -11.47
CA ALA A 9 11.35 8.72 -12.29
C ALA A 9 10.83 9.51 -13.51
N TRP A 10 10.59 8.78 -14.62
CA TRP A 10 10.18 9.36 -15.90
C TRP A 10 9.07 8.57 -16.56
N TYR A 11 8.16 9.31 -17.21
CA TYR A 11 7.24 8.78 -18.23
C TYR A 11 7.72 9.25 -19.60
N GLY A 12 8.33 8.34 -20.36
CA GLY A 12 9.03 8.72 -21.61
C GLY A 12 10.16 9.70 -21.33
N GLN A 13 10.04 10.94 -21.84
CA GLN A 13 11.00 12.03 -21.62
C GLN A 13 10.61 12.94 -20.44
N ALA A 14 9.38 12.87 -19.95
CA ALA A 14 8.91 13.71 -18.86
C ALA A 14 9.37 13.17 -17.51
N GLN A 15 10.18 13.94 -16.79
CA GLN A 15 10.58 13.61 -15.44
C GLN A 15 9.48 13.98 -14.45
N ALA A 16 9.08 13.04 -13.61
CA ALA A 16 8.01 13.16 -12.62
C ALA A 16 8.52 13.17 -11.18
N LEU A 17 9.67 12.55 -10.90
CA LEU A 17 10.31 12.58 -9.58
C LEU A 17 11.76 13.04 -9.71
N PHE A 18 12.19 13.86 -8.75
CA PHE A 18 13.49 14.49 -8.73
C PHE A 18 14.18 14.25 -7.40
N ASP A 19 15.21 13.42 -7.38
CA ASP A 19 16.12 13.19 -6.24
C ASP A 19 15.39 12.93 -4.92
N VAL A 20 14.42 12.00 -4.93
CA VAL A 20 13.60 11.70 -3.77
C VAL A 20 14.36 10.81 -2.80
N HIS A 21 14.37 11.22 -1.52
CA HIS A 21 14.95 10.48 -0.40
C HIS A 21 13.86 10.22 0.65
N LEU A 22 13.71 8.98 1.07
CA LEU A 22 12.83 8.60 2.18
C LEU A 22 13.25 7.26 2.79
N ALA A 23 12.77 7.01 3.99
CA ALA A 23 12.87 5.69 4.60
C ALA A 23 11.55 5.34 5.28
N VAL A 24 11.29 4.05 5.47
CA VAL A 24 10.15 3.54 6.26
C VAL A 24 10.69 2.47 7.20
N GLY A 25 10.46 2.65 8.50
CA GLY A 25 10.82 1.70 9.55
C GLY A 25 9.86 0.50 9.63
N GLU A 26 10.13 -0.41 10.53
CA GLU A 26 9.25 -1.54 10.84
C GLU A 26 8.02 -1.06 11.63
N GLY A 27 6.83 -1.45 11.21
CA GLY A 27 5.57 -1.02 11.82
C GLY A 27 5.28 0.49 11.70
N GLU A 28 6.10 1.24 10.98
CA GLU A 28 5.94 2.68 10.83
C GLU A 28 4.87 3.03 9.79
N LEU A 29 3.96 3.95 10.14
CA LEU A 29 3.07 4.61 9.21
C LEU A 29 3.69 5.95 8.78
N VAL A 30 4.09 6.03 7.53
CA VAL A 30 4.55 7.26 6.87
C VAL A 30 3.50 7.72 5.88
N VAL A 31 3.09 8.97 5.97
CA VAL A 31 2.15 9.59 5.02
C VAL A 31 2.90 10.53 4.10
N ILE A 32 2.66 10.42 2.80
CA ILE A 32 3.12 11.35 1.77
C ILE A 32 1.94 12.23 1.39
N GLN A 33 1.99 13.48 1.81
CA GLN A 33 1.02 14.51 1.43
C GLN A 33 1.45 15.25 0.17
N GLY A 34 0.48 15.61 -0.66
CA GLY A 34 0.72 16.44 -1.83
C GLY A 34 -0.54 16.58 -2.68
N LEU A 35 -0.59 17.63 -3.46
CA LEU A 35 -1.68 17.88 -4.42
C LEU A 35 -1.73 16.80 -5.51
N ASN A 36 -2.84 16.74 -6.24
CA ASN A 36 -2.93 15.90 -7.43
C ASN A 36 -1.88 16.34 -8.45
N GLY A 37 -1.21 15.35 -9.06
CA GLY A 37 -0.08 15.60 -9.96
C GLY A 37 1.28 15.87 -9.28
N ALA A 38 1.37 15.89 -7.93
CA ALA A 38 2.64 16.09 -7.23
C ALA A 38 3.65 14.95 -7.42
N GLY A 39 3.21 13.76 -7.87
CA GLY A 39 4.06 12.60 -8.10
C GLY A 39 3.87 11.46 -7.08
N LYS A 40 2.83 11.50 -6.23
CA LYS A 40 2.58 10.52 -5.17
C LYS A 40 2.45 9.08 -5.73
N SER A 41 1.53 8.87 -6.67
CA SER A 41 1.32 7.58 -7.33
C SER A 41 2.57 7.11 -8.08
N THR A 42 3.28 8.05 -8.74
CA THR A 42 4.56 7.78 -9.43
C THR A 42 5.59 7.21 -8.45
N LEU A 43 5.67 7.77 -7.24
CA LEU A 43 6.58 7.31 -6.20
C LEU A 43 6.23 5.89 -5.77
N LEU A 44 4.96 5.61 -5.41
CA LEU A 44 4.54 4.29 -4.99
C LEU A 44 4.73 3.24 -6.10
N GLN A 45 4.40 3.60 -7.36
CA GLN A 45 4.60 2.73 -8.53
C GLN A 45 6.08 2.44 -8.79
N SER A 46 6.97 3.42 -8.61
CA SER A 46 8.41 3.22 -8.71
C SER A 46 8.93 2.24 -7.65
N LEU A 47 8.41 2.35 -6.42
CA LEU A 47 8.79 1.48 -5.30
C LEU A 47 8.34 0.04 -5.49
N ILE A 48 7.14 -0.20 -6.04
CA ILE A 48 6.68 -1.56 -6.34
C ILE A 48 7.26 -2.09 -7.68
N GLY A 49 7.83 -1.24 -8.51
CA GLY A 49 8.45 -1.63 -9.78
C GLY A 49 7.48 -1.78 -10.94
N ILE A 50 6.43 -0.95 -10.99
CA ILE A 50 5.48 -0.85 -12.10
C ILE A 50 5.46 0.60 -12.63
N GLY A 51 5.08 0.77 -13.89
CA GLY A 51 4.85 2.08 -14.50
C GLY A 51 6.13 2.81 -14.93
N PRO A 52 6.59 3.89 -14.27
CA PRO A 52 7.64 4.76 -14.77
C PRO A 52 9.02 4.09 -14.79
N ARG A 53 9.90 4.56 -15.71
CA ARG A 53 11.32 4.25 -15.60
C ARG A 53 11.87 4.98 -14.38
N ALA A 54 12.48 4.23 -13.47
CA ALA A 54 13.04 4.77 -12.23
C ALA A 54 14.56 4.54 -12.17
N GLN A 55 15.29 5.50 -11.59
CA GLN A 55 16.72 5.44 -11.28
C GLN A 55 16.94 5.97 -9.86
N GLY A 56 17.93 5.44 -9.17
CA GLY A 56 18.24 5.72 -7.79
C GLY A 56 18.40 4.41 -7.04
N ARG A 57 18.67 4.49 -5.74
CA ARG A 57 18.84 3.32 -4.89
C ARG A 57 17.55 3.05 -4.12
N ILE A 58 17.07 1.82 -4.19
CA ILE A 58 15.94 1.32 -3.40
C ILE A 58 16.39 0.08 -2.68
N ALA A 59 16.48 0.14 -1.36
CA ALA A 59 16.84 -0.99 -0.53
C ALA A 59 15.65 -1.47 0.30
N TRP A 60 15.36 -2.76 0.23
CA TRP A 60 14.36 -3.46 1.03
C TRP A 60 15.06 -4.43 1.98
N GLN A 61 14.90 -4.21 3.29
CA GLN A 61 15.57 -5.03 4.33
C GLN A 61 17.09 -5.16 4.10
N GLY A 62 17.73 -4.06 3.71
CA GLY A 62 19.15 -3.98 3.42
C GLY A 62 19.57 -4.53 2.05
N GLN A 63 18.66 -5.13 1.28
CA GLN A 63 18.95 -5.64 -0.06
C GLN A 63 18.56 -4.63 -1.14
N PRO A 64 19.39 -4.35 -2.14
CA PRO A 64 19.03 -3.52 -3.28
C PRO A 64 17.98 -4.23 -4.14
N ILE A 65 16.89 -3.51 -4.47
CA ILE A 65 15.77 -4.06 -5.23
C ILE A 65 15.42 -3.28 -6.51
N GLU A 66 16.17 -2.26 -6.87
CA GLU A 66 15.92 -1.41 -8.03
C GLU A 66 15.84 -2.21 -9.35
N GLY A 67 16.64 -3.25 -9.49
CA GLY A 67 16.60 -4.17 -10.64
C GLY A 67 15.57 -5.29 -10.56
N TRP A 68 14.77 -5.37 -9.46
CA TRP A 68 13.81 -6.46 -9.31
C TRP A 68 12.49 -6.12 -10.01
N PRO A 69 11.91 -7.08 -10.75
CA PRO A 69 10.57 -6.92 -11.30
C PRO A 69 9.52 -6.90 -10.18
N ALA A 70 8.37 -6.29 -10.43
CA ALA A 70 7.30 -6.09 -9.45
C ALA A 70 6.87 -7.37 -8.70
N HIS A 71 6.73 -8.50 -9.44
CA HIS A 71 6.34 -9.77 -8.83
C HIS A 71 7.37 -10.29 -7.80
N ARG A 72 8.67 -10.00 -7.99
CA ARG A 72 9.71 -10.35 -7.04
C ARG A 72 9.65 -9.45 -5.80
N ARG A 73 9.40 -8.15 -5.98
CA ARG A 73 9.18 -7.21 -4.86
C ARG A 73 7.94 -7.61 -4.05
N ALA A 74 6.84 -7.96 -4.72
CA ALA A 74 5.64 -8.46 -4.07
C ALA A 74 5.91 -9.74 -3.24
N ARG A 75 6.64 -10.71 -3.81
CA ARG A 75 7.07 -11.93 -3.10
C ARG A 75 8.00 -11.65 -1.92
N ALA A 76 8.74 -10.56 -1.96
CA ALA A 76 9.59 -10.13 -0.85
C ALA A 76 8.81 -9.41 0.27
N GLY A 77 7.49 -9.24 0.12
CA GLY A 77 6.61 -8.68 1.14
C GLY A 77 6.21 -7.23 0.92
N LEU A 78 6.32 -6.68 -0.30
CA LEU A 78 5.77 -5.37 -0.64
C LEU A 78 4.35 -5.54 -1.20
N GLY A 79 3.34 -5.04 -0.50
CA GLY A 79 1.96 -4.96 -0.99
C GLY A 79 1.68 -3.59 -1.62
N PHE A 80 0.88 -3.55 -2.68
CA PHE A 80 0.49 -2.30 -3.32
C PHE A 80 -1.02 -2.28 -3.57
N VAL A 81 -1.66 -1.20 -3.12
CA VAL A 81 -3.06 -0.89 -3.40
C VAL A 81 -3.09 0.39 -4.23
N ALA A 82 -3.47 0.25 -5.49
CA ALA A 82 -3.59 1.36 -6.42
C ALA A 82 -4.93 2.10 -6.21
N GLU A 83 -4.98 3.38 -6.57
CA GLU A 83 -6.18 4.22 -6.58
C GLU A 83 -7.33 3.57 -7.40
N ASP A 84 -7.01 2.95 -8.55
CA ASP A 84 -7.96 2.25 -9.43
C ASP A 84 -8.39 0.86 -8.92
N ARG A 85 -7.97 0.47 -7.69
CA ARG A 85 -8.32 -0.77 -6.96
C ARG A 85 -7.91 -2.07 -7.65
N ARG A 86 -7.90 -2.14 -8.96
CA ARG A 86 -7.50 -3.30 -9.81
C ARG A 86 -8.17 -4.61 -9.41
N LEU A 87 -9.46 -4.57 -9.09
CA LEU A 87 -10.22 -5.76 -8.70
C LEU A 87 -10.59 -6.62 -9.91
N PHE A 88 -10.77 -7.91 -9.66
CA PHE A 88 -11.45 -8.82 -10.59
C PHE A 88 -12.96 -8.63 -10.41
N THR A 89 -13.53 -7.68 -11.15
CA THR A 89 -14.90 -7.18 -10.93
C THR A 89 -15.97 -8.24 -11.16
N ALA A 90 -15.75 -9.21 -12.07
CA ALA A 90 -16.65 -10.32 -12.32
C ALA A 90 -16.64 -11.39 -11.22
N LEU A 91 -15.59 -11.40 -10.38
CA LEU A 91 -15.45 -12.37 -9.32
C LEU A 91 -16.07 -11.85 -8.01
N SER A 92 -16.52 -12.78 -7.17
CA SER A 92 -17.03 -12.49 -5.83
C SER A 92 -15.92 -11.96 -4.90
N VAL A 93 -16.33 -11.39 -3.77
CA VAL A 93 -15.40 -11.01 -2.68
C VAL A 93 -14.51 -12.18 -2.29
N LYS A 94 -15.10 -13.35 -2.05
CA LYS A 94 -14.37 -14.57 -1.67
C LYS A 94 -13.32 -14.94 -2.73
N GLU A 95 -13.68 -14.97 -3.99
CA GLU A 95 -12.77 -15.34 -5.08
C GLU A 95 -11.63 -14.32 -5.23
N ASN A 96 -11.92 -13.02 -5.12
CA ASN A 96 -10.87 -11.98 -5.11
C ASN A 96 -9.84 -12.21 -3.99
N LEU A 97 -10.26 -12.59 -2.79
CA LEU A 97 -9.37 -12.88 -1.67
C LEU A 97 -8.52 -14.14 -1.96
N TRP A 98 -9.16 -15.23 -2.42
CA TRP A 98 -8.46 -16.51 -2.62
C TRP A 98 -7.49 -16.53 -3.80
N ILE A 99 -7.73 -15.75 -4.86
CA ILE A 99 -6.74 -15.61 -5.94
C ILE A 99 -5.41 -15.06 -5.41
N ALA A 100 -5.46 -14.08 -4.51
CA ALA A 100 -4.26 -13.51 -3.93
C ALA A 100 -3.52 -14.50 -3.00
N ALA A 101 -4.26 -15.30 -2.23
CA ALA A 101 -3.70 -16.33 -1.36
C ALA A 101 -2.91 -17.40 -2.14
N ASN A 102 -3.45 -17.80 -3.31
CA ASN A 102 -2.84 -18.86 -4.13
C ASN A 102 -1.65 -18.36 -4.97
N GLY A 103 -1.63 -17.06 -5.31
CA GLY A 103 -0.61 -16.47 -6.19
C GLY A 103 0.77 -16.28 -5.53
N LEU A 104 0.83 -16.18 -4.21
CA LEU A 104 2.04 -15.85 -3.45
C LEU A 104 2.23 -16.77 -2.23
N SER A 105 1.94 -18.07 -2.38
CA SER A 105 2.12 -19.02 -1.29
C SER A 105 3.53 -18.88 -0.65
N ASN A 106 3.54 -18.35 0.59
CA ASN A 106 4.66 -18.34 1.55
C ASN A 106 5.88 -17.45 1.28
N ALA A 107 5.87 -16.52 0.33
CA ALA A 107 7.10 -15.81 -0.03
C ALA A 107 7.45 -14.60 0.85
N GLY A 108 6.54 -14.07 1.66
CA GLY A 108 6.78 -12.88 2.49
C GLY A 108 6.41 -13.05 3.97
N ALA A 109 5.83 -14.17 4.35
CA ALA A 109 5.44 -14.40 5.73
C ALA A 109 6.67 -14.38 6.65
N HIS A 110 6.61 -13.62 7.74
CA HIS A 110 7.55 -13.79 8.85
C HIS A 110 7.63 -15.27 9.22
N ALA A 111 8.84 -15.81 9.27
CA ALA A 111 9.10 -17.21 9.62
C ALA A 111 8.55 -17.63 11.00
N SER A 112 8.05 -16.67 11.78
CA SER A 112 7.48 -16.89 13.11
C SER A 112 5.97 -17.13 13.16
N GLN A 113 5.23 -16.92 12.05
CA GLN A 113 3.79 -17.18 12.01
C GLN A 113 3.46 -18.06 10.79
N GLN A 114 3.30 -19.34 11.04
CA GLN A 114 2.76 -20.31 10.08
C GLN A 114 1.23 -20.10 9.96
N GLU A 115 0.81 -18.86 9.63
CA GLU A 115 -0.59 -18.56 9.40
C GLU A 115 -1.02 -19.19 8.07
N THR A 116 -1.99 -20.10 8.13
CA THR A 116 -2.57 -20.67 6.91
C THR A 116 -3.36 -19.60 6.14
N PRO A 117 -3.57 -19.76 4.83
CA PRO A 117 -4.41 -18.86 4.05
C PRO A 117 -5.82 -18.68 4.62
N ALA A 118 -6.40 -19.74 5.22
CA ALA A 118 -7.72 -19.68 5.85
C ALA A 118 -7.70 -18.81 7.10
N GLN A 119 -6.72 -19.01 8.00
CA GLN A 119 -6.55 -18.19 9.20
C GLN A 119 -6.32 -16.71 8.85
N ARG A 120 -5.51 -16.45 7.82
CA ARG A 120 -5.29 -15.09 7.31
C ARG A 120 -6.57 -14.47 6.78
N CYS A 121 -7.36 -15.22 6.03
CA CYS A 121 -8.66 -14.77 5.55
C CYS A 121 -9.60 -14.40 6.70
N ASP A 122 -9.70 -15.24 7.72
CA ASP A 122 -10.55 -15.00 8.89
C ASP A 122 -10.10 -13.75 9.66
N ARG A 123 -8.79 -13.57 9.84
CA ARG A 123 -8.21 -12.35 10.46
C ARG A 123 -8.55 -11.10 9.65
N ILE A 124 -8.37 -11.14 8.33
CA ILE A 124 -8.68 -10.01 7.45
C ILE A 124 -10.18 -9.70 7.48
N LEU A 125 -11.04 -10.71 7.47
CA LEU A 125 -12.49 -10.51 7.57
C LEU A 125 -12.92 -10.00 8.95
N SER A 126 -12.11 -10.16 9.98
CA SER A 126 -12.33 -9.54 11.28
C SER A 126 -11.98 -8.04 11.27
N LEU A 127 -10.99 -7.63 10.47
CA LEU A 127 -10.67 -6.21 10.22
C LEU A 127 -11.75 -5.53 9.38
N PHE A 128 -12.42 -6.26 8.48
CA PHE A 128 -13.45 -5.75 7.57
C PHE A 128 -14.75 -6.57 7.67
N PRO A 129 -15.53 -6.42 8.77
CA PRO A 129 -16.77 -7.21 8.95
C PRO A 129 -17.78 -7.00 7.81
N GLN A 130 -17.76 -5.85 7.14
CA GLN A 130 -18.60 -5.54 5.98
C GLN A 130 -18.34 -6.52 4.83
N LEU A 131 -17.09 -6.88 4.57
CA LEU A 131 -16.75 -7.85 3.53
C LEU A 131 -17.24 -9.26 3.86
N LYS A 132 -17.23 -9.62 5.15
CA LYS A 132 -17.74 -10.92 5.60
C LYS A 132 -19.23 -11.10 5.28
N ALA A 133 -20.02 -10.03 5.38
CA ALA A 133 -21.46 -10.06 5.08
C ALA A 133 -21.75 -10.23 3.56
N MET A 134 -20.77 -9.99 2.68
CA MET A 134 -20.96 -9.98 1.24
C MET A 134 -20.00 -10.90 0.47
N LEU A 135 -19.53 -11.98 1.09
CA LEU A 135 -18.52 -12.90 0.51
C LEU A 135 -18.88 -13.44 -0.88
N GLN A 136 -20.17 -13.65 -1.16
CA GLN A 136 -20.64 -14.19 -2.44
C GLN A 136 -21.00 -13.09 -3.46
N ARG A 137 -20.96 -11.80 -3.07
CA ARG A 137 -21.30 -10.68 -3.95
C ARG A 137 -20.20 -10.46 -4.97
N PRO A 138 -20.50 -10.34 -6.28
CA PRO A 138 -19.54 -9.90 -7.27
C PRO A 138 -19.00 -8.51 -6.95
N ALA A 139 -17.69 -8.28 -7.15
CA ALA A 139 -17.07 -7.01 -6.84
C ALA A 139 -17.64 -5.84 -7.68
N ALA A 140 -18.16 -6.12 -8.89
CA ALA A 140 -18.86 -5.13 -9.71
C ALA A 140 -20.13 -4.56 -9.05
N GLN A 141 -20.74 -5.28 -8.11
CA GLN A 141 -21.98 -4.87 -7.42
C GLN A 141 -21.71 -4.18 -6.08
N MET A 142 -20.45 -3.90 -5.76
CA MET A 142 -20.04 -3.24 -4.54
C MET A 142 -19.93 -1.73 -4.76
N SER A 143 -20.20 -0.95 -3.70
CA SER A 143 -19.90 0.48 -3.69
C SER A 143 -18.40 0.74 -3.82
N GLY A 144 -18.02 1.96 -4.20
CA GLY A 144 -16.61 2.33 -4.34
C GLY A 144 -15.78 2.11 -3.05
N GLY A 145 -16.35 2.43 -1.88
CA GLY A 145 -15.67 2.21 -0.62
C GLY A 145 -15.55 0.74 -0.22
N GLU A 146 -16.58 -0.08 -0.51
CA GLU A 146 -16.51 -1.53 -0.31
C GLU A 146 -15.46 -2.17 -1.24
N GLN A 147 -15.37 -1.70 -2.48
CA GLN A 147 -14.32 -2.13 -3.42
C GLN A 147 -12.92 -1.73 -2.92
N GLN A 148 -12.77 -0.55 -2.30
CA GLN A 148 -11.49 -0.11 -1.73
C GLN A 148 -11.07 -1.01 -0.57
N MET A 149 -12.00 -1.33 0.34
CA MET A 149 -11.75 -2.31 1.41
C MET A 149 -11.37 -3.69 0.85
N LEU A 150 -12.06 -4.15 -0.21
CA LEU A 150 -11.72 -5.43 -0.85
C LEU A 150 -10.34 -5.40 -1.50
N ALA A 151 -9.93 -4.30 -2.12
CA ALA A 151 -8.59 -4.16 -2.70
C ALA A 151 -7.49 -4.26 -1.63
N LEU A 152 -7.68 -3.58 -0.49
CA LEU A 152 -6.77 -3.71 0.66
C LEU A 152 -6.79 -5.12 1.24
N ALA A 153 -7.97 -5.69 1.50
CA ALA A 153 -8.12 -7.03 2.03
C ALA A 153 -7.46 -8.09 1.13
N ARG A 154 -7.62 -7.98 -0.19
CA ARG A 154 -6.97 -8.85 -1.17
C ARG A 154 -5.45 -8.72 -1.11
N THR A 155 -4.92 -7.50 -0.97
CA THR A 155 -3.48 -7.29 -0.83
C THR A 155 -2.96 -7.89 0.47
N LEU A 156 -3.71 -7.78 1.58
CA LEU A 156 -3.36 -8.39 2.86
C LEU A 156 -3.31 -9.94 2.80
N MET A 157 -4.09 -10.57 1.92
CA MET A 157 -4.01 -12.02 1.69
C MET A 157 -2.63 -12.49 1.24
N THR A 158 -1.80 -11.63 0.66
CA THR A 158 -0.42 -11.95 0.28
C THR A 158 0.57 -11.94 1.44
N GLY A 159 0.16 -11.47 2.63
CA GLY A 159 1.03 -11.36 3.82
C GLY A 159 2.10 -10.28 3.69
N PRO A 160 1.78 -9.05 3.30
CA PRO A 160 2.76 -7.99 3.12
C PRO A 160 3.38 -7.57 4.45
N ARG A 161 4.64 -7.14 4.40
CA ARG A 161 5.37 -6.52 5.51
C ARG A 161 5.41 -4.99 5.37
N LEU A 162 5.27 -4.50 4.14
CA LEU A 162 5.10 -3.09 3.80
C LEU A 162 3.91 -2.94 2.87
N LEU A 163 2.98 -2.06 3.22
CA LEU A 163 1.89 -1.64 2.36
C LEU A 163 2.21 -0.29 1.72
N LEU A 164 2.10 -0.24 0.41
CA LEU A 164 2.12 0.98 -0.39
C LEU A 164 0.67 1.28 -0.78
N LEU A 165 0.08 2.35 -0.25
CA LEU A 165 -1.34 2.68 -0.40
C LEU A 165 -1.49 4.00 -1.16
N ASP A 166 -2.18 3.96 -2.29
CA ASP A 166 -2.42 5.13 -3.13
C ASP A 166 -3.85 5.62 -2.92
N GLU A 167 -3.98 6.74 -2.21
CA GLU A 167 -5.24 7.43 -1.88
C GLU A 167 -6.34 6.49 -1.30
N PRO A 168 -6.03 5.71 -0.23
CA PRO A 168 -6.92 4.65 0.24
C PRO A 168 -8.27 5.15 0.78
N CYS A 169 -8.37 6.44 1.15
CA CYS A 169 -9.56 7.04 1.74
C CYS A 169 -10.30 7.98 0.78
N GLU A 170 -9.86 8.10 -0.49
CA GLU A 170 -10.49 9.02 -1.44
C GLU A 170 -11.83 8.50 -1.96
N GLY A 171 -12.82 9.40 -2.04
CA GLY A 171 -14.11 9.13 -2.66
C GLY A 171 -14.96 8.06 -1.95
N ILE A 172 -14.70 7.78 -0.68
CA ILE A 172 -15.46 6.81 0.11
C ILE A 172 -16.27 7.48 1.23
N ALA A 173 -17.36 6.84 1.63
CA ALA A 173 -18.24 7.38 2.68
C ALA A 173 -17.51 7.50 4.04
N PRO A 174 -17.80 8.53 4.86
CA PRO A 174 -17.09 8.76 6.13
C PRO A 174 -17.07 7.57 7.08
N VAL A 175 -18.14 6.78 7.13
CA VAL A 175 -18.19 5.57 7.97
C VAL A 175 -17.18 4.50 7.52
N LEU A 176 -16.92 4.39 6.21
CA LEU A 176 -15.94 3.46 5.65
C LEU A 176 -14.51 4.01 5.79
N VAL A 177 -14.34 5.33 5.74
CA VAL A 177 -13.07 5.99 6.08
C VAL A 177 -12.63 5.64 7.49
N ALA A 178 -13.55 5.73 8.47
CA ALA A 178 -13.27 5.37 9.85
C ALA A 178 -12.85 3.89 9.97
N ALA A 179 -13.59 2.99 9.33
CA ALA A 179 -13.27 1.56 9.33
C ALA A 179 -11.90 1.28 8.67
N MET A 180 -11.59 1.95 7.56
CA MET A 180 -10.29 1.82 6.87
C MET A 180 -9.15 2.30 7.76
N ARG A 181 -9.27 3.49 8.36
CA ARG A 181 -8.30 4.04 9.30
C ARG A 181 -8.03 3.08 10.45
N ASP A 182 -9.09 2.58 11.10
CA ASP A 182 -8.98 1.71 12.27
C ASP A 182 -8.28 0.39 11.91
N ALA A 183 -8.60 -0.17 10.73
CA ALA A 183 -7.92 -1.35 10.21
C ALA A 183 -6.42 -1.10 9.94
N LEU A 184 -6.06 0.04 9.33
CA LEU A 184 -4.66 0.40 9.08
C LEU A 184 -3.89 0.61 10.39
N LEU A 185 -4.49 1.27 11.38
CA LEU A 185 -3.86 1.44 12.69
C LEU A 185 -3.67 0.11 13.42
N GLN A 186 -4.61 -0.82 13.28
CA GLN A 186 -4.44 -2.17 13.85
C GLN A 186 -3.30 -2.91 13.15
N LEU A 187 -3.22 -2.88 11.82
CA LEU A 187 -2.12 -3.49 11.06
C LEU A 187 -0.75 -2.92 11.46
N GLY A 188 -0.66 -1.61 11.72
CA GLY A 188 0.55 -0.98 12.24
C GLY A 188 0.98 -1.56 13.59
N ARG A 189 0.01 -1.78 14.52
CA ARG A 189 0.28 -2.44 15.82
C ARG A 189 0.70 -3.90 15.66
N GLU A 190 0.29 -4.56 14.59
CA GLU A 190 0.71 -5.92 14.22
C GLU A 190 2.08 -5.94 13.53
N GLY A 191 2.74 -4.78 13.36
CA GLY A 191 4.08 -4.66 12.79
C GLY A 191 4.13 -4.48 11.27
N VAL A 192 2.99 -4.28 10.61
CA VAL A 192 2.95 -3.97 9.18
C VAL A 192 3.35 -2.52 8.97
N ALA A 193 4.43 -2.29 8.22
CA ALA A 193 4.84 -0.94 7.82
C ALA A 193 3.93 -0.41 6.71
N MET A 194 3.74 0.90 6.65
CA MET A 194 2.87 1.54 5.67
C MET A 194 3.48 2.83 5.11
N LEU A 195 3.41 2.97 3.80
CA LEU A 195 3.67 4.22 3.09
C LEU A 195 2.40 4.60 2.34
N VAL A 196 1.74 5.66 2.81
CA VAL A 196 0.43 6.07 2.32
C VAL A 196 0.54 7.39 1.59
N ALA A 197 0.11 7.44 0.34
CA ALA A 197 -0.05 8.67 -0.41
C ALA A 197 -1.47 9.21 -0.21
N GLU A 198 -1.60 10.44 0.28
CA GLU A 198 -2.90 11.09 0.49
C GLU A 198 -2.85 12.58 0.13
N GLN A 199 -4.00 13.10 -0.28
CA GLN A 199 -4.20 14.54 -0.43
C GLN A 199 -4.82 15.16 0.84
N ASN A 200 -5.61 14.39 1.57
CA ASN A 200 -6.27 14.85 2.79
C ASN A 200 -5.46 14.50 4.06
N ASN A 201 -5.92 14.93 5.23
CA ASN A 201 -5.20 14.76 6.49
C ASN A 201 -5.73 13.57 7.33
N ILE A 202 -6.52 12.65 6.75
CA ILE A 202 -7.21 11.61 7.52
C ILE A 202 -6.25 10.71 8.28
N LEU A 203 -5.19 10.25 7.61
CA LEU A 203 -4.19 9.39 8.23
C LEU A 203 -2.99 10.16 8.79
N SER A 204 -2.78 11.41 8.36
CA SER A 204 -1.62 12.22 8.79
C SER A 204 -1.57 12.44 10.30
N HIS A 205 -2.74 12.60 10.96
CA HIS A 205 -2.82 12.75 12.42
C HIS A 205 -2.43 11.48 13.21
N HIS A 206 -2.33 10.34 12.53
CA HIS A 206 -1.96 9.05 13.11
C HIS A 206 -0.58 8.57 12.66
N ALA A 207 0.04 9.28 11.73
CA ALA A 207 1.33 8.92 11.16
C ALA A 207 2.47 9.27 12.13
N GLN A 208 3.49 8.43 12.18
CA GLN A 208 4.73 8.74 12.87
C GLN A 208 5.54 9.80 12.12
N ARG A 209 5.39 9.86 10.79
CA ARG A 209 5.99 10.92 9.96
C ARG A 209 5.08 11.28 8.80
N VAL A 210 5.10 12.57 8.48
CA VAL A 210 4.44 13.12 7.29
C VAL A 210 5.51 13.75 6.42
N LEU A 211 5.56 13.34 5.16
CA LEU A 211 6.44 13.90 4.13
C LEU A 211 5.59 14.69 3.14
N VAL A 212 6.02 15.87 2.77
CA VAL A 212 5.34 16.69 1.76
C VAL A 212 6.00 16.46 0.41
N LEU A 213 5.23 15.99 -0.58
CA LEU A 213 5.67 15.88 -1.96
C LEU A 213 5.08 17.02 -2.79
N SER A 214 5.95 17.83 -3.39
CA SER A 214 5.56 18.92 -4.27
C SER A 214 6.41 18.91 -5.53
N SER A 215 5.76 18.96 -6.69
CA SER A 215 6.43 18.99 -8.00
C SER A 215 7.52 17.91 -8.15
N GLY A 216 7.23 16.70 -7.68
CA GLY A 216 8.15 15.55 -7.76
C GLY A 216 9.31 15.54 -6.75
N ARG A 217 9.32 16.44 -5.77
CA ARG A 217 10.36 16.54 -4.73
C ARG A 217 9.75 16.35 -3.35
N VAL A 218 10.44 15.61 -2.50
CA VAL A 218 10.08 15.53 -1.07
C VAL A 218 10.72 16.68 -0.34
N ASP A 219 9.90 17.47 0.34
CA ASP A 219 10.39 18.51 1.24
C ASP A 219 10.82 17.84 2.55
N THR A 220 12.10 17.89 2.84
CA THR A 220 12.71 17.36 4.07
C THR A 220 12.74 18.38 5.21
N SER A 221 12.32 19.62 4.97
CA SER A 221 12.34 20.70 5.96
C SER A 221 11.27 20.57 7.06
N GLY A 222 10.29 19.66 6.88
CA GLY A 222 9.17 19.42 7.79
C GLY A 222 9.26 18.17 8.68
N ILE A 223 10.44 17.54 8.81
CA ILE A 223 10.62 16.35 9.66
C ILE A 223 10.75 16.82 11.11
N GLY A 224 9.62 17.15 11.75
CA GLY A 224 9.52 17.24 13.19
C GLY A 224 8.77 16.01 13.70
N PRO A 225 9.16 15.42 14.86
CA PRO A 225 8.30 14.43 15.51
C PRO A 225 7.00 15.12 15.92
N ALA A 226 5.88 14.47 15.63
CA ALA A 226 4.59 14.85 16.18
C ALA A 226 4.55 14.58 17.69
#